data_926a8f1d78e5da4c46b597810f6df498
#
_entry.id   926a8f1d78e5da4c46b597810f6df498
#
_cell.length_a   1.000
_cell.length_b   1.000
_cell.length_c   1.000
_cell.angle_alpha   90.00
_cell.angle_beta   90.00
_cell.angle_gamma   90.00
#
_symmetry.space_group_name_H-M   'P 1'
#
loop_
_entity.id
_entity.type
_entity.pdbx_description
1 polymer ?
#
loop_
_entity_poly.entity_id
_entity_poly.type
_entity_poly.pdbx_seq_one_letter_code
_entity_poly.pdbx_strand_id
1 'polypeptide(L)'
;MKFGEVKREEWPALQPYLDTCLLPVSGLTGRESPVEAADLAARTGELLKPLEERFHGRTVTMPAFHYFEGEDEEKLAELCRRLKNEAGFRFVVLVTGAAGLLSGRLPADLIVEPLPDVPPEEAERRWTSAVAGLWKKV
;
A
#
# COMPACT_ATOMS: atom_id res chain seq x y z
N MET A 1 7.93 -6.33 4.92
CA MET A 1 7.48 -7.25 6.00
C MET A 1 5.99 -7.06 6.23
N LYS A 2 5.26 -8.15 6.39
CA LYS A 2 3.82 -8.05 6.69
C LYS A 2 3.63 -7.81 8.17
N PHE A 3 2.58 -7.07 8.53
CA PHE A 3 2.33 -6.71 9.93
C PHE A 3 2.30 -7.92 10.88
N GLY A 4 1.79 -9.06 10.42
CA GLY A 4 1.72 -10.28 11.25
C GLY A 4 3.04 -11.00 11.46
N GLU A 5 4.08 -10.60 10.73
CA GLU A 5 5.43 -11.17 10.89
C GLU A 5 6.26 -10.45 11.96
N VAL A 6 5.79 -9.27 12.40
CA VAL A 6 6.52 -8.48 13.39
C VAL A 6 6.21 -9.00 14.79
N LYS A 7 7.25 -9.43 15.51
CA LYS A 7 7.08 -9.92 16.86
C LYS A 7 7.06 -8.76 17.84
N ARG A 8 6.23 -8.89 18.88
CA ARG A 8 6.05 -7.85 19.88
C ARG A 8 7.38 -7.38 20.49
N GLU A 9 8.21 -8.33 20.88
CA GLU A 9 9.48 -8.04 21.54
C GLU A 9 10.54 -7.43 20.60
N GLU A 10 10.37 -7.60 19.28
CA GLU A 10 11.30 -7.06 18.29
C GLU A 10 10.90 -5.67 17.82
N TRP A 11 9.61 -5.30 17.96
CA TRP A 11 9.09 -4.06 17.39
C TRP A 11 9.84 -2.80 17.83
N PRO A 12 10.15 -2.59 19.12
CA PRO A 12 10.87 -1.39 19.52
C PRO A 12 12.21 -1.19 18.80
N ALA A 13 12.93 -2.28 18.54
CA ALA A 13 14.20 -2.23 17.83
C ALA A 13 14.05 -2.03 16.32
N LEU A 14 12.96 -2.57 15.76
CA LEU A 14 12.70 -2.50 14.31
C LEU A 14 12.04 -1.18 13.89
N GLN A 15 11.25 -0.58 14.78
CA GLN A 15 10.46 0.60 14.46
C GLN A 15 11.22 1.73 13.76
N PRO A 16 12.43 2.11 14.18
CA PRO A 16 13.17 3.16 13.49
C PRO A 16 13.51 2.85 12.04
N TYR A 17 13.59 1.58 11.68
CA TYR A 17 13.94 1.14 10.33
C TYR A 17 12.71 0.86 9.46
N LEU A 18 11.62 0.40 10.07
CA LEU A 18 10.38 0.07 9.38
C LEU A 18 9.45 1.28 9.37
N ASP A 19 9.85 2.31 8.65
CA ASP A 19 9.18 3.62 8.68
C ASP A 19 8.15 3.85 7.56
N THR A 20 8.00 2.89 6.66
CA THR A 20 7.13 3.01 5.49
C THR A 20 5.99 1.99 5.54
N CYS A 21 4.77 2.49 5.53
CA CYS A 21 3.57 1.66 5.50
C CYS A 21 3.13 1.38 4.07
N LEU A 22 2.89 0.11 3.75
CA LEU A 22 2.19 -0.27 2.52
C LEU A 22 0.76 -0.63 2.91
N LEU A 23 -0.21 0.09 2.39
CA LEU A 23 -1.62 -0.13 2.70
C LEU A 23 -2.38 -0.60 1.46
N PRO A 24 -2.76 -1.89 1.39
CA PRO A 24 -3.52 -2.39 0.24
C PRO A 24 -4.98 -1.92 0.27
N VAL A 25 -5.48 -1.48 -0.88
CA VAL A 25 -6.88 -1.08 -1.06
C VAL A 25 -7.39 -1.75 -2.33
N SER A 26 -8.18 -2.80 -2.19
CA SER A 26 -8.62 -3.58 -3.35
C SER A 26 -9.77 -2.97 -4.14
N GLY A 27 -10.61 -2.18 -3.49
CA GLY A 27 -11.76 -1.55 -4.16
C GLY A 27 -12.98 -2.44 -4.26
N LEU A 28 -13.16 -3.37 -3.32
CA LEU A 28 -14.36 -4.20 -3.25
C LEU A 28 -15.55 -3.34 -2.83
N THR A 29 -16.72 -3.65 -3.37
CA THR A 29 -17.97 -2.92 -3.10
C THR A 29 -19.00 -3.72 -2.33
N GLY A 30 -18.80 -5.04 -2.23
CA GLY A 30 -19.79 -5.95 -1.65
C GLY A 30 -20.72 -6.55 -2.70
N ARG A 31 -20.58 -6.13 -3.96
CA ARG A 31 -21.40 -6.67 -5.06
C ARG A 31 -20.70 -7.77 -5.84
N GLU A 32 -19.41 -7.99 -5.57
CA GLU A 32 -18.60 -8.98 -6.28
C GLU A 32 -18.93 -10.40 -5.86
N SER A 33 -18.83 -11.33 -6.83
CA SER A 33 -18.82 -12.75 -6.51
C SER A 33 -17.50 -13.10 -5.82
N PRO A 34 -17.38 -14.26 -5.16
CA PRO A 34 -16.12 -14.70 -4.59
C PRO A 34 -14.97 -14.73 -5.60
N VAL A 35 -15.26 -15.10 -6.85
CA VAL A 35 -14.23 -15.16 -7.92
C VAL A 35 -13.76 -13.75 -8.27
N GLU A 36 -14.69 -12.81 -8.43
CA GLU A 36 -14.34 -11.41 -8.73
C GLU A 36 -13.58 -10.76 -7.58
N ALA A 37 -13.99 -11.05 -6.34
CA ALA A 37 -13.30 -10.53 -5.16
C ALA A 37 -11.86 -11.07 -5.09
N ALA A 38 -11.68 -12.36 -5.37
CA ALA A 38 -10.36 -12.99 -5.39
C ALA A 38 -9.47 -12.37 -6.47
N ASP A 39 -10.03 -12.08 -7.64
CA ASP A 39 -9.27 -11.46 -8.74
C ASP A 39 -8.79 -10.05 -8.38
N LEU A 40 -9.66 -9.25 -7.76
CA LEU A 40 -9.28 -7.90 -7.32
C LEU A 40 -8.19 -7.94 -6.25
N ALA A 41 -8.34 -8.82 -5.27
CA ALA A 41 -7.35 -9.00 -4.23
C ALA A 41 -6.01 -9.47 -4.80
N ALA A 42 -6.05 -10.39 -5.78
CA ALA A 42 -4.85 -10.91 -6.42
C ALA A 42 -4.09 -9.82 -7.19
N ARG A 43 -4.80 -8.95 -7.92
CA ARG A 43 -4.15 -7.84 -8.64
C ARG A 43 -3.46 -6.88 -7.70
N THR A 44 -4.08 -6.59 -6.57
CA THR A 44 -3.45 -5.76 -5.54
C THR A 44 -2.21 -6.45 -4.98
N GLY A 45 -2.32 -7.75 -4.70
CA GLY A 45 -1.20 -8.55 -4.20
C GLY A 45 -0.02 -8.62 -5.16
N GLU A 46 -0.29 -8.67 -6.47
CA GLU A 46 0.75 -8.69 -7.49
C GLU A 46 1.59 -7.40 -7.49
N LEU A 47 0.96 -6.26 -7.22
CA LEU A 47 1.67 -4.99 -7.11
C LEU A 47 2.44 -4.87 -5.79
N LEU A 48 1.90 -5.45 -4.71
CA LEU A 48 2.54 -5.45 -3.41
C LEU A 48 3.80 -6.30 -3.36
N LYS A 49 3.75 -7.48 -3.97
CA LYS A 49 4.80 -8.49 -3.83
C LYS A 49 6.21 -7.97 -4.11
N PRO A 50 6.49 -7.31 -5.24
CA PRO A 50 7.85 -6.81 -5.50
C PRO A 50 8.30 -5.75 -4.48
N LEU A 51 7.37 -4.94 -3.99
CA LEU A 51 7.69 -3.92 -2.99
C LEU A 51 8.00 -4.55 -1.64
N GLU A 52 7.23 -5.57 -1.25
CA GLU A 52 7.47 -6.30 -0.01
C GLU A 52 8.80 -7.03 -0.02
N GLU A 53 9.12 -7.68 -1.13
CA GLU A 53 10.37 -8.44 -1.26
C GLU A 53 11.60 -7.54 -1.32
N ARG A 54 11.53 -6.48 -2.13
CA ARG A 54 12.66 -5.59 -2.35
C ARG A 54 12.96 -4.72 -1.14
N PHE A 55 11.94 -4.29 -0.43
CA PHE A 55 12.08 -3.35 0.69
C PHE A 55 11.69 -3.96 2.03
N HIS A 56 11.94 -5.25 2.19
CA HIS A 56 11.56 -6.02 3.38
C HIS A 56 12.04 -5.39 4.69
N GLY A 57 13.22 -4.80 4.69
CA GLY A 57 13.82 -4.19 5.89
C GLY A 57 13.36 -2.77 6.17
N ARG A 58 12.42 -2.22 5.37
CA ARG A 58 11.97 -0.83 5.55
C ARG A 58 10.46 -0.66 5.50
N THR A 59 9.73 -1.59 4.90
CA THR A 59 8.29 -1.47 4.75
C THR A 59 7.54 -2.46 5.64
N VAL A 60 6.37 -2.01 6.11
CA VAL A 60 5.40 -2.89 6.79
C VAL A 60 4.10 -2.83 6.00
N THR A 61 3.63 -3.98 5.54
CA THR A 61 2.31 -4.10 4.94
C THR A 61 1.29 -4.23 6.05
N MET A 62 0.43 -3.22 6.19
CA MET A 62 -0.61 -3.19 7.20
C MET A 62 -1.88 -3.89 6.71
N PRO A 63 -2.84 -4.20 7.61
CA PRO A 63 -4.10 -4.83 7.21
C PRO A 63 -4.80 -4.02 6.13
N ALA A 64 -5.29 -4.72 5.10
CA ALA A 64 -5.86 -4.10 3.92
C ALA A 64 -7.19 -3.39 4.19
N PHE A 65 -7.41 -2.31 3.46
CA PHE A 65 -8.69 -1.61 3.40
C PHE A 65 -9.39 -2.07 2.11
N HIS A 66 -9.91 -3.30 2.14
CA HIS A 66 -10.41 -3.95 0.93
C HIS A 66 -11.68 -3.32 0.35
N TYR A 67 -12.67 -3.03 1.19
CA TYR A 67 -13.95 -2.46 0.74
C TYR A 67 -13.83 -0.95 0.68
N PHE A 68 -13.85 -0.42 -0.55
CA PHE A 68 -13.67 1.01 -0.79
C PHE A 68 -14.43 1.45 -2.03
N GLU A 69 -15.24 2.50 -1.88
CA GLU A 69 -15.86 3.23 -2.98
C GLU A 69 -15.53 4.71 -2.80
N GLY A 70 -15.84 5.53 -3.80
CA GLY A 70 -15.51 6.95 -3.76
C GLY A 70 -16.00 7.71 -2.54
N GLU A 71 -17.15 7.31 -1.99
CA GLU A 71 -17.71 7.92 -0.78
C GLU A 71 -16.90 7.61 0.49
N ASP A 72 -16.01 6.62 0.42
CA ASP A 72 -15.14 6.24 1.54
C ASP A 72 -13.81 7.00 1.53
N GLU A 73 -13.64 7.94 0.61
CA GLU A 73 -12.37 8.67 0.46
C GLU A 73 -11.95 9.36 1.76
N GLU A 74 -12.88 10.02 2.44
CA GLU A 74 -12.56 10.71 3.69
C GLU A 74 -12.14 9.74 4.79
N LYS A 75 -12.78 8.58 4.84
CA LYS A 75 -12.43 7.54 5.80
C LYS A 75 -11.01 7.02 5.55
N LEU A 76 -10.66 6.80 4.29
CA LEU A 76 -9.31 6.37 3.94
C LEU A 76 -8.29 7.48 4.22
N ALA A 77 -8.65 8.72 3.93
CA ALA A 77 -7.79 9.87 4.24
C ALA A 77 -7.49 9.94 5.74
N GLU A 78 -8.50 9.77 6.57
CA GLU A 78 -8.32 9.75 8.02
C GLU A 78 -7.42 8.60 8.47
N LEU A 79 -7.59 7.42 7.87
CA LEU A 79 -6.72 6.29 8.16
C LEU A 79 -5.26 6.60 7.81
N CYS A 80 -5.01 7.22 6.66
CA CYS A 80 -3.65 7.63 6.29
C CYS A 80 -3.04 8.58 7.33
N ARG A 81 -3.82 9.55 7.79
CA ARG A 81 -3.37 10.50 8.81
C ARG A 81 -3.03 9.80 10.12
N ARG A 82 -3.85 8.83 10.54
CA ARG A 82 -3.59 8.06 11.76
C ARG A 82 -2.34 7.18 11.65
N LEU A 83 -2.14 6.57 10.50
CA LEU A 83 -0.95 5.77 10.27
C LEU A 83 0.32 6.59 10.43
N LYS A 84 0.30 7.85 10.01
CA LYS A 84 1.43 8.76 10.17
C LYS A 84 1.53 9.32 11.60
N ASN A 85 0.44 9.90 12.09
CA ASN A 85 0.46 10.70 13.32
C ASN A 85 0.37 9.88 14.59
N GLU A 86 -0.26 8.72 14.54
CA GLU A 86 -0.49 7.88 15.72
C GLU A 86 0.29 6.57 15.67
N ALA A 87 0.27 5.85 14.55
CA ALA A 87 1.05 4.63 14.39
C ALA A 87 2.53 4.90 14.16
N GLY A 88 2.88 6.11 13.73
CA GLY A 88 4.27 6.55 13.65
C GLY A 88 4.99 6.25 12.35
N PHE A 89 4.27 5.90 11.28
CA PHE A 89 4.90 5.71 9.98
C PHE A 89 5.28 7.06 9.36
N ARG A 90 6.49 7.15 8.88
CA ARG A 90 6.98 8.35 8.20
C ARG A 90 6.35 8.49 6.82
N PHE A 91 6.18 7.38 6.12
CA PHE A 91 5.59 7.34 4.78
C PHE A 91 4.43 6.36 4.72
N VAL A 92 3.39 6.72 3.97
CA VAL A 92 2.25 5.85 3.69
C VAL A 92 2.12 5.71 2.18
N VAL A 93 2.20 4.47 1.69
CA VAL A 93 2.04 4.12 0.28
C VAL A 93 0.76 3.31 0.13
N LEU A 94 -0.17 3.82 -0.65
CA LEU A 94 -1.39 3.09 -0.97
C LEU A 94 -1.14 2.22 -2.20
N VAL A 95 -1.60 0.97 -2.16
CA VAL A 95 -1.42 0.04 -3.27
C VAL A 95 -2.77 -0.52 -3.66
N THR A 96 -3.17 -0.34 -4.92
CA THR A 96 -4.44 -0.84 -5.43
C THR A 96 -4.28 -1.51 -6.78
N GLY A 97 -4.96 -2.65 -6.97
CA GLY A 97 -5.03 -3.32 -8.27
C GLY A 97 -6.07 -2.72 -9.21
N ALA A 98 -6.81 -1.70 -8.76
CA ALA A 98 -7.85 -1.04 -9.56
C ALA A 98 -7.36 0.33 -10.03
N ALA A 99 -6.98 0.43 -11.30
CA ALA A 99 -6.47 1.68 -11.87
C ALA A 99 -7.52 2.80 -11.75
N GLY A 100 -7.09 3.97 -11.32
CA GLY A 100 -7.95 5.14 -11.20
C GLY A 100 -8.88 5.15 -9.99
N LEU A 101 -8.80 4.14 -9.13
CA LEU A 101 -9.68 4.05 -7.96
C LEU A 101 -9.39 5.16 -6.94
N LEU A 102 -8.13 5.42 -6.68
CA LEU A 102 -7.71 6.32 -5.61
C LEU A 102 -7.36 7.71 -6.14
N SER A 103 -7.85 8.73 -5.44
CA SER A 103 -7.63 10.13 -5.81
C SER A 103 -6.27 10.63 -5.32
N GLY A 104 -5.60 11.46 -6.12
CA GLY A 104 -4.37 12.13 -5.70
C GLY A 104 -4.55 13.12 -4.56
N ARG A 105 -5.79 13.37 -4.12
CA ARG A 105 -6.09 14.22 -2.97
C ARG A 105 -5.90 13.51 -1.63
N LEU A 106 -5.77 12.17 -1.65
CA LEU A 106 -5.52 11.41 -0.43
C LEU A 106 -4.16 11.79 0.18
N PRO A 107 -4.06 11.89 1.51
CA PRO A 107 -2.82 12.28 2.18
C PRO A 107 -1.83 11.12 2.29
N ALA A 108 -1.57 10.46 1.17
CA ALA A 108 -0.58 9.41 1.04
C ALA A 108 0.64 9.98 0.32
N ASP A 109 1.79 9.40 0.55
CA ASP A 109 3.01 9.84 -0.10
C ASP A 109 3.14 9.30 -1.52
N LEU A 110 2.47 8.19 -1.80
CA LEU A 110 2.49 7.58 -3.12
C LEU A 110 1.27 6.68 -3.27
N ILE A 111 0.75 6.61 -4.49
CA ILE A 111 -0.31 5.67 -4.86
C ILE A 111 0.25 4.76 -5.95
N VAL A 112 0.33 3.47 -5.65
CA VAL A 112 0.79 2.44 -6.59
C VAL A 112 -0.44 1.77 -7.19
N GLU A 113 -0.55 1.81 -8.52
CA GLU A 113 -1.69 1.24 -9.24
C GLU A 113 -1.23 0.64 -10.56
N PRO A 114 -2.08 -0.13 -11.26
CA PRO A 114 -1.71 -0.70 -12.55
C PRO A 114 -1.39 0.38 -13.58
N LEU A 115 -0.39 0.11 -14.41
CA LEU A 115 -0.01 0.94 -15.55
C LEU A 115 -0.33 0.16 -16.82
N PRO A 116 -1.56 0.28 -17.37
CA PRO A 116 -2.03 -0.64 -18.43
C PRO A 116 -1.24 -0.53 -19.74
N ASP A 117 -0.64 0.61 -20.04
CA ASP A 117 0.11 0.80 -21.26
C ASP A 117 1.61 0.51 -21.12
N VAL A 118 2.00 -0.06 -19.99
CA VAL A 118 3.40 -0.32 -19.65
C VAL A 118 3.59 -1.82 -19.44
N PRO A 119 4.65 -2.43 -20.02
CA PRO A 119 4.94 -3.83 -19.74
C PRO A 119 5.10 -4.09 -18.24
N PRO A 120 4.67 -5.27 -17.72
CA PRO A 120 4.73 -5.54 -16.29
C PRO A 120 6.09 -5.33 -15.64
N GLU A 121 7.16 -5.69 -16.34
CA GLU A 121 8.53 -5.54 -15.82
C GLU A 121 8.93 -4.07 -15.70
N GLU A 122 8.52 -3.24 -16.66
CA GLU A 122 8.79 -1.82 -16.59
C GLU A 122 7.94 -1.13 -15.51
N ALA A 123 6.67 -1.56 -15.37
CA ALA A 123 5.80 -1.04 -14.31
C ALA A 123 6.40 -1.33 -12.93
N GLU A 124 6.91 -2.55 -12.73
CA GLU A 124 7.56 -2.93 -11.48
C GLU A 124 8.77 -2.03 -11.20
N ARG A 125 9.62 -1.80 -12.21
CA ARG A 125 10.77 -0.92 -12.05
C ARG A 125 10.37 0.51 -11.70
N ARG A 126 9.32 1.02 -12.34
CA ARG A 126 8.83 2.38 -12.06
C ARG A 126 8.35 2.51 -10.62
N TRP A 127 7.59 1.53 -10.14
CA TRP A 127 7.06 1.57 -8.78
C TRP A 127 8.15 1.37 -7.72
N THR A 128 9.08 0.44 -7.93
CA THR A 128 10.19 0.27 -7.00
C THR A 128 11.07 1.52 -6.96
N SER A 129 11.29 2.16 -8.10
CA SER A 129 12.02 3.42 -8.17
C SER A 129 11.28 4.55 -7.44
N ALA A 130 9.95 4.63 -7.62
CA ALA A 130 9.14 5.66 -6.98
C ALA A 130 9.14 5.52 -5.46
N VAL A 131 9.02 4.29 -4.95
CA VAL A 131 9.09 4.04 -3.51
C VAL A 131 10.47 4.42 -2.96
N ALA A 132 11.54 3.96 -3.60
CA ALA A 132 12.89 4.32 -3.20
C ALA A 132 13.12 5.84 -3.24
N GLY A 133 12.48 6.52 -4.19
CA GLY A 133 12.54 7.97 -4.31
C GLY A 133 11.99 8.72 -3.12
N LEU A 134 11.03 8.15 -2.39
CA LEU A 134 10.48 8.78 -1.19
C LEU A 134 11.57 9.00 -0.14
N TRP A 135 12.44 8.04 0.01
CA TRP A 135 13.47 8.07 1.04
C TRP A 135 14.62 9.03 0.72
N LYS A 136 14.79 9.38 -0.54
CA LYS A 136 15.85 10.29 -0.98
C LYS A 136 15.50 11.76 -0.77
N LYS A 137 14.24 12.07 -0.50
CA LYS A 137 13.75 13.45 -0.34
C LYS A 137 13.80 13.96 1.09
N VAL A 138 14.45 13.23 1.95
CA VAL A 138 14.44 13.50 3.38
C VAL A 138 15.79 13.95 3.87
#